data_a52c0ff0e8583bec37376b25c704d21b
#
_entry.id   a52c0ff0e8583bec37376b25c704d21b
#
_cell.length_a   1.000
_cell.length_b   1.000
_cell.length_c   1.000
_cell.angle_alpha   90.00
_cell.angle_beta   90.00
_cell.angle_gamma   90.00
#
_symmetry.space_group_name_H-M   'P 1'
#
loop_
_entity.id
_entity.type
_entity.pdbx_description
1 polymer ?
#
loop_
_entity_poly.entity_id
_entity_poly.type
_entity_poly.pdbx_seq_one_letter_code
_entity_poly.pdbx_strand_id
1 'polypeptide(L)'
;MPGLVGLLLVTTALADAAALASSPDAWRAYDRQVRTACVAASRLAAARVKGKRVDVLDLDISALLLEGTYPQPHMRGQKGLELCLFERRSGRAKVADGDRLFEAEVAP
;
A
#
# COMPACT_ATOMS: atom_id res chain seq x y z
N MET A 1 4.74 -31.58 -36.45
CA MET A 1 3.74 -31.84 -35.40
C MET A 1 3.53 -30.56 -34.56
N PRO A 2 2.41 -29.91 -34.71
CA PRO A 2 2.22 -28.59 -34.10
C PRO A 2 2.04 -28.57 -32.57
N GLY A 3 1.82 -29.73 -31.94
CA GLY A 3 1.56 -29.77 -30.48
C GLY A 3 2.80 -29.61 -29.59
N LEU A 4 4.03 -29.83 -30.10
CA LEU A 4 5.25 -29.67 -29.32
C LEU A 4 5.69 -28.22 -29.14
N VAL A 5 5.31 -27.34 -30.06
CA VAL A 5 5.67 -25.91 -30.01
C VAL A 5 4.89 -25.18 -28.92
N GLY A 6 3.64 -25.58 -28.67
CA GLY A 6 2.81 -24.97 -27.62
C GLY A 6 3.32 -25.18 -26.20
N LEU A 7 3.89 -26.36 -25.91
CA LEU A 7 4.44 -26.69 -24.60
C LEU A 7 5.67 -25.83 -24.25
N LEU A 8 6.54 -25.56 -25.22
CA LEU A 8 7.73 -24.74 -25.04
C LEU A 8 7.36 -23.28 -24.74
N LEU A 9 6.33 -22.74 -25.38
CA LEU A 9 5.84 -21.38 -25.15
C LEU A 9 5.31 -21.19 -23.73
N VAL A 10 4.56 -22.17 -23.20
CA VAL A 10 4.02 -22.13 -21.84
C VAL A 10 5.13 -22.10 -20.79
N THR A 11 6.18 -22.91 -20.97
CA THR A 11 7.32 -22.96 -20.05
C THR A 11 8.08 -21.62 -20.01
N THR A 12 8.30 -21.00 -21.17
CA THR A 12 8.97 -19.69 -21.28
C THR A 12 8.16 -18.59 -20.59
N ALA A 13 6.84 -18.58 -20.74
CA ALA A 13 5.95 -17.59 -20.12
C ALA A 13 6.00 -17.64 -18.60
N LEU A 14 6.05 -18.84 -18.00
CA LEU A 14 6.15 -19.01 -16.55
C LEU A 14 7.48 -18.48 -16.01
N ALA A 15 8.60 -18.71 -16.69
CA ALA A 15 9.91 -18.23 -16.30
C ALA A 15 9.97 -16.69 -16.35
N ASP A 16 9.40 -16.06 -17.38
CA ASP A 16 9.36 -14.62 -17.54
C ASP A 16 8.52 -13.96 -16.44
N ALA A 17 7.39 -14.54 -16.09
CA ALA A 17 6.54 -14.03 -15.01
C ALA A 17 7.26 -14.04 -13.67
N ALA A 18 8.01 -15.09 -13.34
CA ALA A 18 8.78 -15.17 -12.11
C ALA A 18 9.89 -14.11 -12.06
N ALA A 19 10.59 -13.88 -13.17
CA ALA A 19 11.62 -12.84 -13.26
C ALA A 19 11.06 -11.44 -13.09
N LEU A 20 9.88 -11.15 -13.66
CA LEU A 20 9.21 -9.86 -13.52
C LEU A 20 8.76 -9.58 -12.09
N ALA A 21 8.32 -10.62 -11.34
CA ALA A 21 7.82 -10.47 -9.97
C ALA A 21 8.90 -9.95 -8.99
N SER A 22 10.19 -10.18 -9.29
CA SER A 22 11.30 -9.72 -8.45
C SER A 22 12.05 -8.51 -9.03
N SER A 23 11.57 -7.92 -10.14
CA SER A 23 12.24 -6.81 -10.79
C SER A 23 12.01 -5.49 -10.06
N PRO A 24 12.91 -4.48 -10.24
CA PRO A 24 12.67 -3.14 -9.72
C PRO A 24 11.37 -2.51 -10.24
N ASP A 25 10.97 -2.80 -11.48
CA ASP A 25 9.72 -2.32 -12.05
C ASP A 25 8.50 -2.91 -11.35
N ALA A 26 8.56 -4.18 -10.97
CA ALA A 26 7.50 -4.84 -10.21
C ALA A 26 7.35 -4.20 -8.83
N TRP A 27 8.45 -3.88 -8.16
CA TRP A 27 8.41 -3.20 -6.86
C TRP A 27 7.86 -1.78 -6.96
N ARG A 28 8.20 -1.04 -8.01
CA ARG A 28 7.61 0.28 -8.26
C ARG A 28 6.11 0.20 -8.53
N ALA A 29 5.69 -0.80 -9.30
CA ALA A 29 4.27 -1.03 -9.56
C ALA A 29 3.52 -1.37 -8.27
N TYR A 30 4.11 -2.20 -7.42
CA TYR A 30 3.55 -2.53 -6.11
C TYR A 30 3.43 -1.29 -5.23
N ASP A 31 4.47 -0.45 -5.18
CA ASP A 31 4.43 0.80 -4.41
C ASP A 31 3.29 1.71 -4.87
N ARG A 32 3.10 1.86 -6.17
CA ARG A 32 1.98 2.64 -6.71
C ARG A 32 0.63 2.05 -6.31
N GLN A 33 0.50 0.73 -6.35
CA GLN A 33 -0.72 0.04 -5.96
C GLN A 33 -1.07 0.32 -4.50
N VAL A 34 -0.09 0.20 -3.61
CA VAL A 34 -0.29 0.44 -2.18
C VAL A 34 -0.68 1.90 -1.93
N ARG A 35 0.03 2.85 -2.53
CA ARG A 35 -0.25 4.28 -2.40
C ARG A 35 -1.65 4.63 -2.90
N THR A 36 -2.02 4.14 -4.06
CA THR A 36 -3.34 4.40 -4.65
C THR A 36 -4.45 3.84 -3.76
N ALA A 37 -4.30 2.60 -3.30
CA ALA A 37 -5.30 1.98 -2.44
C ALA A 37 -5.42 2.68 -1.09
N CYS A 38 -4.32 3.09 -0.50
CA CYS A 38 -4.31 3.79 0.78
C CYS A 38 -4.95 5.17 0.67
N VAL A 39 -4.61 5.95 -0.35
CA VAL A 39 -5.23 7.27 -0.57
C VAL A 39 -6.73 7.12 -0.80
N ALA A 40 -7.16 6.11 -1.57
CA ALA A 40 -8.57 5.86 -1.81
C ALA A 40 -9.32 5.45 -0.53
N ALA A 41 -8.66 4.76 0.39
CA ALA A 41 -9.26 4.35 1.66
C ALA A 41 -9.29 5.46 2.70
N SER A 42 -8.52 6.53 2.50
CA SER A 42 -8.40 7.63 3.46
C SER A 42 -9.74 8.31 3.72
N ARG A 43 -9.93 8.72 4.96
CA ARG A 43 -11.06 9.55 5.38
C ARG A 43 -10.69 11.02 5.46
N LEU A 44 -9.43 11.36 5.22
CA LEU A 44 -8.96 12.74 5.23
C LEU A 44 -9.19 13.39 3.87
N ALA A 45 -9.39 14.69 3.87
CA ALA A 45 -9.43 15.48 2.65
C ALA A 45 -8.00 15.73 2.16
N ALA A 46 -7.81 15.68 0.83
CA ALA A 46 -6.52 15.88 0.19
C ALA A 46 -5.41 14.98 0.77
N ALA A 47 -5.74 13.72 1.02
CA ALA A 47 -4.82 12.76 1.61
C ALA A 47 -3.63 12.52 0.69
N ARG A 48 -2.45 12.46 1.30
CA ARG A 48 -1.20 12.16 0.61
C ARG A 48 -0.32 11.29 1.49
N VAL A 49 0.57 10.55 0.86
CA VAL A 49 1.52 9.68 1.57
C VAL A 49 2.58 10.55 2.25
N LYS A 50 2.82 10.27 3.53
CA LYS A 50 3.90 10.88 4.31
C LYS A 50 4.95 9.82 4.61
N GLY A 51 6.17 10.08 4.17
CA GLY A 51 7.28 9.16 4.40
C GLY A 51 7.27 7.96 3.44
N LYS A 52 7.88 6.89 3.90
CA LYS A 52 8.10 5.69 3.09
C LYS A 52 7.25 4.53 3.57
N ARG A 53 6.97 3.61 2.65
CA ARG A 53 6.30 2.36 2.95
C ARG A 53 7.17 1.45 3.82
N VAL A 54 6.55 0.78 4.76
CA VAL A 54 7.17 -0.27 5.57
C VAL A 54 6.47 -1.59 5.26
N ASP A 55 7.23 -2.61 4.90
CA ASP A 55 6.69 -3.92 4.58
C ASP A 55 6.91 -4.88 5.75
N VAL A 56 5.82 -5.50 6.21
CA VAL A 56 5.87 -6.54 7.25
C VAL A 56 5.72 -7.87 6.53
N LEU A 57 6.85 -8.44 6.14
CA LEU A 57 6.88 -9.60 5.23
C LEU A 57 6.20 -10.82 5.80
N ASP A 58 6.36 -11.08 7.10
CA ASP A 58 5.77 -12.24 7.75
C ASP A 58 4.25 -12.24 7.75
N LEU A 59 3.65 -11.05 7.64
CA LEU A 59 2.20 -10.89 7.61
C LEU A 59 1.67 -10.55 6.22
N ASP A 60 2.55 -10.37 5.26
CA ASP A 60 2.20 -9.98 3.88
C ASP A 60 1.41 -8.67 3.84
N ILE A 61 1.81 -7.72 4.69
CA ILE A 61 1.18 -6.43 4.88
C ILE A 61 2.20 -5.32 4.63
N SER A 62 1.76 -4.26 3.96
CA SER A 62 2.53 -3.01 3.85
C SER A 62 1.84 -1.91 4.61
N ALA A 63 2.60 -1.03 5.23
CA ALA A 63 2.11 0.09 6.01
C ALA A 63 2.58 1.41 5.42
N LEU A 64 1.66 2.37 5.37
CA LEU A 64 1.94 3.76 4.99
C LEU A 64 1.32 4.71 6.00
N LEU A 65 1.98 5.84 6.16
CA LEU A 65 1.38 6.97 6.85
C LEU A 65 0.77 7.91 5.82
N LEU A 66 -0.45 8.38 6.08
CA LEU A 66 -1.13 9.38 5.26
C LEU A 66 -1.33 10.65 6.06
N GLU A 67 -1.24 11.79 5.40
CA GLU A 67 -1.60 13.07 6.00
C GLU A 67 -2.62 13.78 5.12
N GLY A 68 -3.44 14.59 5.75
CA GLY A 68 -4.46 15.36 5.09
C GLY A 68 -5.15 16.26 6.10
N THR A 69 -6.36 16.69 5.78
CA THR A 69 -7.16 17.53 6.67
C THR A 69 -8.46 16.83 7.02
N TYR A 70 -8.92 17.04 8.23
CA TYR A 70 -10.23 16.53 8.64
C TYR A 70 -11.33 17.28 7.90
N PRO A 71 -12.21 16.54 7.16
CA PRO A 71 -13.25 17.20 6.36
C PRO A 71 -14.44 17.69 7.18
N GLN A 72 -14.59 17.25 8.42
CA GLN A 72 -15.72 17.62 9.26
C GLN A 72 -15.65 19.11 9.64
N PRO A 73 -16.76 19.86 9.49
CA PRO A 73 -16.74 21.30 9.78
C PRO A 73 -16.25 21.66 11.19
N HIS A 74 -16.59 20.86 12.21
CA HIS A 74 -16.18 21.12 13.58
C HIS A 74 -14.67 20.95 13.79
N MET A 75 -13.96 20.26 12.88
CA MET A 75 -12.52 20.09 12.94
C MET A 75 -11.75 21.28 12.36
N ARG A 76 -12.44 22.21 11.72
CA ARG A 76 -11.89 23.49 11.22
C ARG A 76 -10.65 23.33 10.33
N GLY A 77 -10.63 22.32 9.47
CA GLY A 77 -9.50 22.07 8.59
C GLY A 77 -8.23 21.63 9.29
N GLN A 78 -8.34 21.12 10.51
CA GLN A 78 -7.20 20.61 11.25
C GLN A 78 -6.52 19.50 10.49
N LYS A 79 -5.19 19.48 10.51
CA LYS A 79 -4.39 18.42 9.91
C LYS A 79 -4.52 17.13 10.70
N GLY A 80 -4.54 16.01 9.98
CA GLY A 80 -4.61 14.69 10.58
C GLY A 80 -3.66 13.72 9.93
N LEU A 81 -3.38 12.66 10.66
CA LEU A 81 -2.57 11.54 10.19
C LEU A 81 -3.40 10.26 10.26
N GLU A 82 -3.20 9.40 9.27
CA GLU A 82 -3.78 8.06 9.27
C GLU A 82 -2.70 7.02 9.04
N LEU A 83 -2.81 5.90 9.74
CA LEU A 83 -2.03 4.71 9.44
C LEU A 83 -2.84 3.86 8.46
N CYS A 84 -2.27 3.57 7.30
CA CYS A 84 -2.88 2.69 6.32
C CYS A 84 -2.16 1.36 6.30
N LEU A 85 -2.92 0.27 6.39
CA LEU A 85 -2.41 -1.08 6.20
C LEU A 85 -2.96 -1.63 4.90
N PHE A 86 -2.08 -2.12 4.06
CA PHE A 86 -2.42 -2.73 2.78
C PHE A 86 -2.13 -4.22 2.86
N GLU A 87 -3.15 -5.03 2.65
CA GLU A 87 -3.02 -6.48 2.62
C GLU A 87 -2.73 -6.93 1.20
N ARG A 88 -1.55 -7.51 1.01
CA ARG A 88 -1.07 -7.86 -0.32
C ARG A 88 -1.94 -8.90 -1.01
N ARG A 89 -2.41 -9.90 -0.28
CA ARG A 89 -3.19 -11.00 -0.86
C ARG A 89 -4.54 -10.57 -1.42
N SER A 90 -5.24 -9.72 -0.68
CA SER A 90 -6.58 -9.25 -1.07
C SER A 90 -6.54 -7.95 -1.87
N GLY A 91 -5.44 -7.19 -1.81
CA GLY A 91 -5.35 -5.86 -2.38
C GLY A 91 -6.17 -4.83 -1.62
N ARG A 92 -6.56 -5.11 -0.39
CA ARG A 92 -7.37 -4.22 0.44
C ARG A 92 -6.50 -3.31 1.29
N ALA A 93 -6.91 -2.04 1.37
CA ALA A 93 -6.33 -1.07 2.25
C ALA A 93 -7.33 -0.69 3.34
N LYS A 94 -6.85 -0.56 4.56
CA LYS A 94 -7.65 -0.10 5.70
C LYS A 94 -6.88 0.96 6.45
N VAL A 95 -7.58 1.97 6.93
CA VAL A 95 -6.98 3.10 7.64
C VAL A 95 -7.47 3.16 9.07
N ALA A 96 -6.62 3.67 9.93
CA ALA A 96 -6.93 3.99 11.31
C ALA A 96 -6.30 5.34 11.66
N ASP A 97 -6.74 5.95 12.76
CA ASP A 97 -6.16 7.19 13.24
C ASP A 97 -4.66 7.00 13.50
N GLY A 98 -3.85 7.81 12.85
CA GLY A 98 -2.40 7.81 13.03
C GLY A 98 -1.87 8.91 13.94
N ASP A 99 -2.72 9.84 14.38
CA ASP A 99 -2.29 10.94 15.23
C ASP A 99 -1.72 10.43 16.55
N ARG A 100 -2.29 9.36 17.08
CA ARG A 100 -1.86 8.78 18.35
C ARG A 100 -0.44 8.24 18.33
N LEU A 101 0.09 7.90 17.17
CA LEU A 101 1.47 7.42 17.07
C LEU A 101 2.50 8.50 17.42
N PHE A 102 2.09 9.76 17.37
CA PHE A 102 2.94 10.90 17.60
C PHE A 102 2.56 11.70 18.85
N GLU A 103 1.55 11.22 19.60
CA GLU A 103 1.17 11.85 20.86
C GLU A 103 2.26 11.59 21.90
N ALA A 104 2.51 12.61 22.73
CA ALA A 104 3.41 12.46 23.84
C ALA A 104 2.86 11.39 24.80
N GLU A 105 3.76 10.54 25.30
CA GLU A 105 3.38 9.55 26.29
C GLU A 105 2.94 10.24 27.59
N VAL A 106 1.72 9.91 28.03
CA VAL A 106 1.20 10.43 29.30
C VAL A 106 1.50 9.41 30.38
N ALA A 107 2.17 9.84 31.45
CA ALA A 107 2.45 8.97 32.58
C ALA A 107 1.14 8.42 33.15
N PRO A 108 1.09 7.11 33.48
CA PRO A 108 -0.12 6.49 34.03
C PRO A 108 -0.47 7.01 35.41
#